data_742decac59b76ccbb88584450c9b5bbc
#
_entry.id   742decac59b76ccbb88584450c9b5bbc
#
_cell.length_a   1.000
_cell.length_b   1.000
_cell.length_c   1.000
_cell.angle_alpha   90.00
_cell.angle_beta   90.00
_cell.angle_gamma   90.00
#
_symmetry.space_group_name_H-M   'P 1'
#
loop_
_entity.id
_entity.type
_entity.pdbx_description
1 polymer ?
#
loop_
_entity_poly.entity_id
_entity_poly.type
_entity_poly.pdbx_seq_one_letter_code
_entity_poly.pdbx_strand_id
1 'polypeptide(L)'
;MMLGYLLARAGVEVMVLEKHADFLRDFRGDTIHPSTLEIMSELGELDDFLKRPHQEVRELAGQIGRDRVVLADFSHLPTRCHFIALMPQWDFLDFIAEHARRYPSFKLEMQAEVTDLVEDKGIVTGVRAKVPEGTLEVHADLVVGADGRHSAVRELAGLEVADLGAPMDVLWMRLSKQPEDETAILGRIQAGRLFVMLDRGDYWQCAFVIPKGEFAELRRRGLPVFREEIVKLNPALVNRVQEITSWDDVKLLTVRVDRLKRWYKPGLLCIGDAAHAMSPVGGVGINLAIQDAVAAANVLALPLRAGPVPIEVLRKIQRRREWPTRMMQAVQIFIQKRVISNVLAMQTQPRAHYVVKLIDQYPWLRRLPARLIGMGFRPEHVQSPERASSPRT
;
A
#
# COMPACT_ATOMS: atom_id res chain seq x y z
N MET A 1 -11.52 4.41 2.16
CA MET A 1 -12.54 3.34 1.98
C MET A 1 -12.69 2.45 3.22
N MET A 2 -11.69 1.65 3.65
CA MET A 2 -11.82 0.69 4.78
C MET A 2 -12.34 1.33 6.07
N LEU A 3 -11.81 2.47 6.50
CA LEU A 3 -12.32 3.16 7.70
C LEU A 3 -13.79 3.57 7.53
N GLY A 4 -14.15 4.11 6.37
CA GLY A 4 -15.53 4.49 6.07
C GLY A 4 -16.50 3.30 6.16
N TYR A 5 -16.10 2.17 5.60
CA TYR A 5 -16.86 0.91 5.71
C TYR A 5 -17.04 0.48 7.17
N LEU A 6 -15.96 0.41 7.95
CA LEU A 6 -16.01 -0.05 9.35
C LEU A 6 -16.83 0.87 10.25
N LEU A 7 -16.75 2.19 10.05
CA LEU A 7 -17.53 3.16 10.81
C LEU A 7 -19.01 3.12 10.41
N ALA A 8 -19.31 3.02 9.11
CA ALA A 8 -20.69 2.88 8.65
C ALA A 8 -21.35 1.58 9.16
N ARG A 9 -20.59 0.47 9.12
CA ARG A 9 -20.98 -0.80 9.74
C ARG A 9 -21.31 -0.66 11.23
N ALA A 10 -20.57 0.21 11.92
CA ALA A 10 -20.82 0.53 13.33
C ALA A 10 -21.97 1.53 13.55
N GLY A 11 -22.65 2.00 12.49
CA GLY A 11 -23.77 2.94 12.55
C GLY A 11 -23.37 4.39 12.76
N VAL A 12 -22.15 4.77 12.36
CA VAL A 12 -21.69 6.16 12.26
C VAL A 12 -22.02 6.68 10.87
N GLU A 13 -22.54 7.91 10.77
CA GLU A 13 -22.72 8.61 9.49
C GLU A 13 -21.36 8.94 8.88
N VAL A 14 -21.09 8.48 7.65
CA VAL A 14 -19.79 8.64 7.00
C VAL A 14 -19.96 9.14 5.58
N MET A 15 -19.20 10.16 5.23
CA MET A 15 -19.00 10.58 3.85
C MET A 15 -17.53 10.37 3.46
N VAL A 16 -17.29 9.62 2.40
CA VAL A 16 -15.96 9.44 1.79
C VAL A 16 -15.89 10.28 0.54
N LEU A 17 -14.88 11.16 0.44
CA LEU A 17 -14.60 11.98 -0.72
C LEU A 17 -13.43 11.39 -1.51
N GLU A 18 -13.61 11.07 -2.78
CA GLU A 18 -12.57 10.63 -3.70
C GLU A 18 -12.44 11.66 -4.84
N LYS A 19 -11.23 12.18 -5.04
CA LYS A 19 -10.99 13.25 -6.03
C LYS A 19 -11.09 12.80 -7.48
N HIS A 20 -11.05 11.50 -7.75
CA HIS A 20 -11.12 10.97 -9.10
C HIS A 20 -12.51 10.41 -9.41
N ALA A 21 -12.77 10.18 -10.71
CA ALA A 21 -14.04 9.61 -11.18
C ALA A 21 -14.17 8.10 -10.89
N ASP A 22 -13.04 7.42 -10.67
CA ASP A 22 -12.93 5.99 -10.41
C ASP A 22 -11.74 5.68 -9.49
N PHE A 23 -11.54 4.40 -9.16
CA PHE A 23 -10.39 3.94 -8.39
C PHE A 23 -9.22 3.46 -9.26
N LEU A 24 -9.30 3.58 -10.58
CA LEU A 24 -8.22 3.16 -11.47
C LEU A 24 -6.96 3.97 -11.18
N ARG A 25 -5.92 3.30 -10.72
CA ARG A 25 -4.60 3.87 -10.47
C ARG A 25 -3.58 2.86 -10.91
N ASP A 26 -2.83 3.21 -11.93
CA ASP A 26 -1.74 2.38 -12.40
C ASP A 26 -0.69 2.14 -11.30
N PHE A 27 -0.28 0.90 -11.15
CA PHE A 27 0.91 0.48 -10.42
C PHE A 27 0.93 0.85 -8.92
N ARG A 28 -0.20 0.70 -8.21
CA ARG A 28 -0.28 0.95 -6.77
C ARG A 28 -1.00 -0.16 -6.02
N GLY A 29 -0.48 -0.47 -4.82
CA GLY A 29 -1.18 -1.24 -3.81
C GLY A 29 -1.58 -2.67 -4.18
N ASP A 30 -0.77 -3.32 -4.97
CA ASP A 30 -1.10 -4.56 -5.68
C ASP A 30 -0.93 -5.84 -4.85
N THR A 31 -0.69 -5.74 -3.55
CA THR A 31 -0.42 -6.88 -2.68
C THR A 31 -1.30 -6.84 -1.44
N ILE A 32 -2.25 -7.76 -1.37
CA ILE A 32 -3.11 -7.93 -0.19
C ILE A 32 -2.51 -9.06 0.66
N HIS A 33 -2.00 -8.69 1.83
CA HIS A 33 -1.26 -9.60 2.69
C HIS A 33 -2.18 -10.44 3.60
N PRO A 34 -1.67 -11.55 4.15
CA PRO A 34 -2.43 -12.39 5.08
C PRO A 34 -3.11 -11.64 6.22
N SER A 35 -2.49 -10.59 6.77
CA SER A 35 -3.10 -9.75 7.81
C SER A 35 -4.36 -9.01 7.35
N THR A 36 -4.42 -8.60 6.08
CA THR A 36 -5.62 -7.97 5.50
C THR A 36 -6.68 -9.02 5.15
N LEU A 37 -6.26 -10.19 4.63
CA LEU A 37 -7.18 -11.30 4.39
C LEU A 37 -7.81 -11.81 5.69
N GLU A 38 -7.08 -11.76 6.81
CA GLU A 38 -7.62 -12.07 8.13
C GLU A 38 -8.71 -11.06 8.55
N ILE A 39 -8.49 -9.77 8.31
CA ILE A 39 -9.53 -8.74 8.52
C ILE A 39 -10.77 -9.01 7.66
N MET A 40 -10.61 -9.43 6.39
CA MET A 40 -11.75 -9.83 5.56
C MET A 40 -12.49 -11.03 6.13
N SER A 41 -11.75 -12.00 6.70
CA SER A 41 -12.34 -13.16 7.39
C SER A 41 -13.13 -12.77 8.65
N GLU A 42 -12.59 -11.86 9.46
CA GLU A 42 -13.26 -11.33 10.66
C GLU A 42 -14.53 -10.55 10.34
N LEU A 43 -14.59 -9.94 9.16
CA LEU A 43 -15.78 -9.25 8.64
C LEU A 43 -16.80 -10.20 8.00
N GLY A 44 -16.44 -11.48 7.81
CA GLY A 44 -17.29 -12.45 7.09
C GLY A 44 -17.29 -12.28 5.57
N GLU A 45 -16.37 -11.49 5.02
CA GLU A 45 -16.33 -11.10 3.61
C GLU A 45 -15.22 -11.82 2.80
N LEU A 46 -14.44 -12.71 3.45
CA LEU A 46 -13.29 -13.35 2.82
C LEU A 46 -13.65 -14.18 1.59
N ASP A 47 -14.70 -15.01 1.69
CA ASP A 47 -15.09 -15.91 0.61
C ASP A 47 -15.58 -15.14 -0.62
N ASP A 48 -16.30 -14.03 -0.42
CA ASP A 48 -16.73 -13.15 -1.51
C ASP A 48 -15.55 -12.37 -2.09
N PHE A 49 -14.62 -11.94 -1.25
CA PHE A 49 -13.42 -11.26 -1.67
C PHE A 49 -12.53 -12.13 -2.56
N LEU A 50 -12.33 -13.40 -2.20
CA LEU A 50 -11.50 -14.34 -2.96
C LEU A 50 -12.13 -14.79 -4.29
N LYS A 51 -13.38 -14.45 -4.57
CA LYS A 51 -13.98 -14.61 -5.92
C LYS A 51 -13.46 -13.57 -6.91
N ARG A 52 -12.90 -12.44 -6.44
CA ARG A 52 -12.27 -11.45 -7.32
C ARG A 52 -11.02 -12.04 -7.95
N PRO A 53 -10.70 -11.68 -9.22
CA PRO A 53 -9.50 -12.16 -9.87
C PRO A 53 -8.24 -11.79 -9.08
N HIS A 54 -7.42 -12.78 -8.72
CA HIS A 54 -6.16 -12.58 -8.01
C HIS A 54 -5.21 -13.74 -8.28
N GLN A 55 -3.91 -13.52 -8.00
CA GLN A 55 -2.89 -14.56 -8.03
C GLN A 55 -2.37 -14.79 -6.60
N GLU A 56 -2.23 -16.05 -6.21
CA GLU A 56 -1.73 -16.41 -4.89
C GLU A 56 -0.21 -16.56 -4.89
N VAL A 57 0.48 -15.81 -4.04
CA VAL A 57 1.92 -15.96 -3.79
C VAL A 57 2.13 -16.57 -2.42
N ARG A 58 2.51 -17.84 -2.39
CA ARG A 58 2.74 -18.60 -1.15
C ARG A 58 4.19 -18.51 -0.66
N GLU A 59 5.11 -18.23 -1.56
CA GLU A 59 6.53 -18.02 -1.28
C GLU A 59 7.07 -16.80 -2.01
N LEU A 60 7.96 -16.05 -1.37
CA LEU A 60 8.73 -15.01 -2.03
C LEU A 60 10.08 -15.57 -2.47
N ALA A 61 10.19 -15.87 -3.76
CA ALA A 61 11.42 -16.31 -4.37
C ALA A 61 12.04 -15.23 -5.25
N GLY A 62 13.36 -15.22 -5.31
CA GLY A 62 14.11 -14.30 -6.16
C GLY A 62 15.34 -14.97 -6.77
N GLN A 63 15.92 -14.30 -7.77
CA GLN A 63 17.19 -14.70 -8.38
C GLN A 63 18.24 -13.63 -8.10
N ILE A 64 19.35 -14.03 -7.48
CA ILE A 64 20.50 -13.17 -7.18
C ILE A 64 21.69 -13.67 -8.00
N GLY A 65 22.02 -12.97 -9.08
CA GLY A 65 22.97 -13.46 -10.07
C GLY A 65 22.48 -14.78 -10.67
N ARG A 66 23.17 -15.90 -10.34
CA ARG A 66 22.78 -17.26 -10.76
C ARG A 66 22.05 -18.06 -9.67
N ASP A 67 22.04 -17.57 -8.45
CA ASP A 67 21.44 -18.29 -7.31
C ASP A 67 19.94 -17.98 -7.26
N ARG A 68 19.08 -19.01 -7.33
CA ARG A 68 17.67 -18.93 -6.97
C ARG A 68 17.56 -19.07 -5.44
N VAL A 69 16.82 -18.22 -4.79
CA VAL A 69 16.66 -18.23 -3.34
C VAL A 69 15.18 -18.01 -2.94
N VAL A 70 14.72 -18.70 -1.91
CA VAL A 70 13.41 -18.49 -1.29
C VAL A 70 13.61 -17.72 0.00
N LEU A 71 13.05 -16.51 0.06
CA LEU A 71 13.23 -15.58 1.18
C LEU A 71 12.14 -15.70 2.24
N ALA A 72 10.91 -16.00 1.83
CA ALA A 72 9.77 -16.11 2.74
C ALA A 72 8.82 -17.21 2.31
N ASP A 73 8.24 -17.91 3.27
CA ASP A 73 7.25 -18.98 3.11
C ASP A 73 6.07 -18.69 4.06
N PHE A 74 4.91 -18.38 3.47
CA PHE A 74 3.70 -17.97 4.18
C PHE A 74 2.87 -19.15 4.69
N SER A 75 3.17 -20.40 4.29
CA SER A 75 2.39 -21.60 4.61
C SER A 75 2.21 -21.87 6.11
N HIS A 76 3.04 -21.27 6.95
CA HIS A 76 3.06 -21.45 8.41
C HIS A 76 2.52 -20.27 9.20
N LEU A 77 1.88 -19.30 8.55
CA LEU A 77 1.30 -18.18 9.26
C LEU A 77 0.04 -18.61 10.03
N PRO A 78 -0.21 -18.03 11.22
CA PRO A 78 -1.42 -18.29 11.99
C PRO A 78 -2.60 -17.46 11.48
N THR A 79 -2.94 -17.61 10.20
CA THR A 79 -3.98 -16.87 9.48
C THR A 79 -4.79 -17.83 8.63
N ARG A 80 -5.99 -17.43 8.23
CA ARG A 80 -6.83 -18.23 7.35
C ARG A 80 -6.22 -18.44 5.96
N CYS A 81 -5.62 -17.39 5.41
CA CYS A 81 -4.95 -17.43 4.11
C CYS A 81 -3.44 -17.42 4.30
N HIS A 82 -2.76 -18.39 3.68
CA HIS A 82 -1.32 -18.60 3.76
C HIS A 82 -0.62 -18.12 2.48
N PHE A 83 -1.06 -16.98 1.93
CA PHE A 83 -0.55 -16.40 0.70
C PHE A 83 -0.76 -14.88 0.68
N ILE A 84 0.00 -14.20 -0.15
CA ILE A 84 -0.29 -12.82 -0.57
C ILE A 84 -1.17 -12.90 -1.81
N ALA A 85 -2.32 -12.23 -1.81
CA ALA A 85 -3.13 -12.08 -2.99
C ALA A 85 -2.61 -10.90 -3.82
N LEU A 86 -2.16 -11.18 -5.04
CA LEU A 86 -1.81 -10.16 -6.02
C LEU A 86 -3.06 -9.78 -6.79
N MET A 87 -3.57 -8.58 -6.57
CA MET A 87 -4.72 -8.03 -7.28
C MET A 87 -4.56 -6.52 -7.46
N PRO A 88 -5.17 -5.94 -8.49
CA PRO A 88 -5.19 -4.50 -8.65
C PRO A 88 -5.84 -3.80 -7.46
N GLN A 89 -5.29 -2.66 -7.04
CA GLN A 89 -5.83 -1.92 -5.90
C GLN A 89 -7.28 -1.48 -6.13
N TRP A 90 -7.68 -1.18 -7.36
CA TRP A 90 -9.04 -0.78 -7.68
C TRP A 90 -10.06 -1.89 -7.41
N ASP A 91 -9.74 -3.16 -7.69
CA ASP A 91 -10.62 -4.30 -7.40
C ASP A 91 -10.86 -4.43 -5.89
N PHE A 92 -9.81 -4.18 -5.07
CA PHE A 92 -9.96 -4.13 -3.62
C PHE A 92 -10.83 -2.95 -3.17
N LEU A 93 -10.61 -1.76 -3.74
CA LEU A 93 -11.36 -0.56 -3.36
C LEU A 93 -12.83 -0.65 -3.80
N ASP A 94 -13.10 -1.17 -5.00
CA ASP A 94 -14.45 -1.42 -5.50
C ASP A 94 -15.18 -2.42 -4.60
N PHE A 95 -14.53 -3.52 -4.22
CA PHE A 95 -15.08 -4.49 -3.29
C PHE A 95 -15.49 -3.83 -1.96
N ILE A 96 -14.61 -3.05 -1.36
CA ILE A 96 -14.91 -2.34 -0.10
C ILE A 96 -16.04 -1.32 -0.30
N ALA A 97 -16.07 -0.60 -1.42
CA ALA A 97 -17.11 0.37 -1.73
C ALA A 97 -18.48 -0.30 -1.89
N GLU A 98 -18.56 -1.43 -2.61
CA GLU A 98 -19.79 -2.22 -2.77
C GLU A 98 -20.35 -2.68 -1.43
N HIS A 99 -19.48 -3.18 -0.53
CA HIS A 99 -19.88 -3.65 0.78
C HIS A 99 -20.28 -2.50 1.72
N ALA A 100 -19.56 -1.38 1.66
CA ALA A 100 -19.88 -0.18 2.44
C ALA A 100 -21.25 0.41 2.07
N ARG A 101 -21.62 0.41 0.78
CA ARG A 101 -22.93 0.90 0.29
C ARG A 101 -24.12 0.11 0.80
N ARG A 102 -23.93 -1.08 1.40
CA ARG A 102 -24.99 -1.84 2.08
C ARG A 102 -25.50 -1.12 3.33
N TYR A 103 -24.71 -0.20 3.90
CA TYR A 103 -25.06 0.57 5.09
C TYR A 103 -25.61 1.94 4.69
N PRO A 104 -26.85 2.30 5.11
CA PRO A 104 -27.47 3.59 4.78
C PRO A 104 -26.66 4.82 5.26
N SER A 105 -25.87 4.64 6.31
CA SER A 105 -24.98 5.65 6.88
C SER A 105 -23.70 5.90 6.06
N PHE A 106 -23.47 5.15 4.97
CA PHE A 106 -22.32 5.33 4.10
C PHE A 106 -22.66 6.14 2.86
N LYS A 107 -21.88 7.21 2.61
CA LYS A 107 -21.93 7.98 1.38
C LYS A 107 -20.54 8.05 0.75
N LEU A 108 -20.46 7.87 -0.56
CA LEU A 108 -19.25 7.99 -1.35
C LEU A 108 -19.48 9.04 -2.44
N GLU A 109 -18.68 10.11 -2.40
CA GLU A 109 -18.70 11.17 -3.40
C GLU A 109 -17.42 11.09 -4.22
N MET A 110 -17.57 10.79 -5.51
CA MET A 110 -16.49 10.74 -6.47
C MET A 110 -16.27 12.12 -7.09
N GLN A 111 -15.08 12.37 -7.66
CA GLN A 111 -14.70 13.66 -8.24
C GLN A 111 -14.79 14.82 -7.23
N ALA A 112 -14.60 14.54 -5.94
CA ALA A 112 -14.64 15.50 -4.85
C ALA A 112 -13.22 15.73 -4.30
N GLU A 113 -12.52 16.73 -4.83
CA GLU A 113 -11.16 17.09 -4.43
C GLU A 113 -11.19 18.09 -3.27
N VAL A 114 -10.69 17.69 -2.10
CA VAL A 114 -10.59 18.58 -0.94
C VAL A 114 -9.58 19.68 -1.23
N THR A 115 -10.04 20.92 -1.11
CA THR A 115 -9.25 22.13 -1.37
C THR A 115 -8.98 22.96 -0.12
N ASP A 116 -9.78 22.79 0.93
CA ASP A 116 -9.64 23.57 2.17
C ASP A 116 -10.24 22.84 3.38
N LEU A 117 -9.82 23.23 4.59
CA LEU A 117 -10.40 22.81 5.85
C LEU A 117 -11.35 23.89 6.38
N VAL A 118 -12.50 23.47 6.92
CA VAL A 118 -13.39 24.35 7.66
C VAL A 118 -12.99 24.27 9.13
N GLU A 119 -12.66 25.43 9.73
CA GLU A 119 -12.21 25.50 11.12
C GLU A 119 -13.07 26.51 11.89
N ASP A 120 -13.41 26.15 13.15
CA ASP A 120 -13.97 27.05 14.13
C ASP A 120 -13.11 27.03 15.39
N LYS A 121 -12.60 28.19 15.82
CA LYS A 121 -11.78 28.37 17.02
C LYS A 121 -10.62 27.36 17.15
N GLY A 122 -9.98 27.03 16.01
CA GLY A 122 -8.85 26.11 15.96
C GLY A 122 -9.22 24.62 15.99
N ILE A 123 -10.50 24.30 15.86
CA ILE A 123 -11.03 22.94 15.69
C ILE A 123 -11.44 22.75 14.26
N VAL A 124 -11.00 21.68 13.61
CA VAL A 124 -11.48 21.32 12.26
C VAL A 124 -12.90 20.78 12.41
N THR A 125 -13.83 21.40 11.69
CA THR A 125 -15.28 21.10 11.73
C THR A 125 -15.80 20.63 10.38
N GLY A 126 -14.93 20.52 9.36
CA GLY A 126 -15.33 20.09 8.05
C GLY A 126 -14.26 20.32 6.98
N VAL A 127 -14.66 20.14 5.73
CA VAL A 127 -13.85 20.38 4.53
C VAL A 127 -14.63 21.08 3.45
N ARG A 128 -13.93 21.80 2.57
CA ARG A 128 -14.43 22.22 1.26
C ARG A 128 -13.80 21.36 0.18
N ALA A 129 -14.61 20.91 -0.75
CA ALA A 129 -14.18 20.13 -1.88
C ALA A 129 -14.69 20.72 -3.19
N LYS A 130 -13.85 20.67 -4.22
CA LYS A 130 -14.26 20.96 -5.59
C LYS A 130 -14.93 19.71 -6.16
N VAL A 131 -16.14 19.89 -6.68
CA VAL A 131 -16.94 18.86 -7.38
C VAL A 131 -17.30 19.38 -8.79
N PRO A 132 -17.75 18.53 -9.72
CA PRO A 132 -18.13 18.96 -11.07
C PRO A 132 -19.17 20.09 -11.09
N GLU A 133 -20.09 20.07 -10.12
CA GLU A 133 -21.19 21.04 -10.00
C GLU A 133 -20.79 22.34 -9.29
N GLY A 134 -19.54 22.44 -8.77
CA GLY A 134 -19.05 23.62 -8.06
C GLY A 134 -18.26 23.30 -6.80
N THR A 135 -18.64 23.90 -5.67
CA THR A 135 -18.00 23.68 -4.38
C THR A 135 -18.95 22.99 -3.41
N LEU A 136 -18.50 21.90 -2.83
CA LEU A 136 -19.20 21.17 -1.76
C LEU A 136 -18.54 21.52 -0.42
N GLU A 137 -19.33 21.99 0.55
CA GLU A 137 -18.89 22.12 1.94
C GLU A 137 -19.52 21.01 2.78
N VAL A 138 -18.68 20.28 3.51
CA VAL A 138 -19.10 19.17 4.36
C VAL A 138 -18.69 19.44 5.80
N HIS A 139 -19.66 19.46 6.71
CA HIS A 139 -19.43 19.56 8.15
C HIS A 139 -19.38 18.16 8.77
N ALA A 140 -18.47 17.96 9.72
CA ALA A 140 -18.27 16.68 10.40
C ALA A 140 -17.68 16.85 11.80
N ASP A 141 -18.02 15.94 12.71
CA ASP A 141 -17.43 15.85 14.04
C ASP A 141 -15.96 15.44 14.02
N LEU A 142 -15.52 14.80 12.92
CA LEU A 142 -14.14 14.41 12.66
C LEU A 142 -13.86 14.35 11.16
N VAL A 143 -12.81 15.03 10.73
CA VAL A 143 -12.22 14.87 9.41
C VAL A 143 -11.08 13.88 9.47
N VAL A 144 -11.04 12.93 8.52
CA VAL A 144 -9.94 11.95 8.43
C VAL A 144 -9.22 12.10 7.10
N GLY A 145 -7.95 12.51 7.14
CA GLY A 145 -7.04 12.53 6.00
C GLY A 145 -6.50 11.13 5.72
N ALA A 146 -6.91 10.54 4.60
CA ALA A 146 -6.43 9.25 4.08
C ALA A 146 -6.08 9.38 2.59
N ASP A 147 -5.66 10.56 2.16
CA ASP A 147 -5.47 11.04 0.80
C ASP A 147 -4.05 10.83 0.26
N GLY A 148 -3.29 9.96 0.93
CA GLY A 148 -2.03 9.41 0.45
C GLY A 148 -0.81 10.28 0.74
N ARG A 149 0.33 9.91 0.11
CA ARG A 149 1.66 10.52 0.36
C ARG A 149 1.79 12.00 0.00
N HIS A 150 0.88 12.53 -0.78
CA HIS A 150 0.76 13.94 -1.14
C HIS A 150 -0.52 14.54 -0.54
N SER A 151 -0.79 14.20 0.71
CA SER A 151 -2.02 14.58 1.43
C SER A 151 -2.20 16.08 1.48
N ALA A 152 -3.26 16.56 0.82
CA ALA A 152 -3.70 17.95 0.93
C ALA A 152 -4.21 18.25 2.35
N VAL A 153 -4.90 17.28 2.96
CA VAL A 153 -5.43 17.42 4.33
C VAL A 153 -4.33 17.68 5.35
N ARG A 154 -3.21 16.89 5.32
CA ARG A 154 -2.09 17.10 6.24
C ARG A 154 -1.39 18.45 6.03
N GLU A 155 -1.28 18.88 4.77
CA GLU A 155 -0.66 20.15 4.39
C GLU A 155 -1.51 21.34 4.87
N LEU A 156 -2.81 21.33 4.56
CA LEU A 156 -3.78 22.34 5.02
C LEU A 156 -3.85 22.40 6.55
N ALA A 157 -3.73 21.26 7.22
CA ALA A 157 -3.71 21.19 8.69
C ALA A 157 -2.40 21.70 9.31
N GLY A 158 -1.36 21.98 8.51
CA GLY A 158 -0.04 22.39 8.99
C GLY A 158 0.67 21.32 9.82
N LEU A 159 0.42 20.03 9.54
CA LEU A 159 1.03 18.93 10.30
C LEU A 159 2.48 18.69 9.85
N GLU A 160 3.38 18.65 10.82
CA GLU A 160 4.82 18.55 10.57
C GLU A 160 5.23 17.14 10.14
N VAL A 161 5.92 17.05 8.99
CA VAL A 161 6.43 15.81 8.38
C VAL A 161 7.90 15.62 8.71
N ALA A 162 8.27 14.44 9.20
CA ALA A 162 9.65 14.00 9.30
C ALA A 162 10.01 13.16 8.06
N ASP A 163 10.82 13.71 7.16
CA ASP A 163 11.33 13.00 5.99
C ASP A 163 12.48 12.05 6.42
N LEU A 164 12.35 10.77 6.09
CA LEU A 164 13.33 9.72 6.40
C LEU A 164 14.22 9.39 5.20
N GLY A 165 13.90 9.94 4.02
CA GLY A 165 14.61 9.74 2.76
C GLY A 165 14.43 8.36 2.16
N ALA A 166 14.72 8.27 0.86
CA ALA A 166 14.78 7.00 0.13
C ALA A 166 15.89 7.08 -0.93
N PRO A 167 16.76 6.05 -1.05
CA PRO A 167 17.91 6.09 -1.97
C PRO A 167 17.56 5.66 -3.40
N MET A 168 16.31 5.35 -3.68
CA MET A 168 15.89 4.78 -4.94
C MET A 168 14.56 5.37 -5.41
N ASP A 169 14.31 5.23 -6.72
CA ASP A 169 13.00 5.38 -7.36
C ASP A 169 12.65 4.08 -8.09
N VAL A 170 11.40 3.93 -8.51
CA VAL A 170 10.92 2.74 -9.23
C VAL A 170 10.23 3.15 -10.51
N LEU A 171 10.62 2.50 -11.60
CA LEU A 171 9.97 2.62 -12.90
C LEU A 171 9.02 1.44 -13.08
N TRP A 172 7.75 1.76 -13.26
CA TRP A 172 6.71 0.77 -13.49
C TRP A 172 6.34 0.70 -14.96
N MET A 173 6.13 -0.51 -15.46
CA MET A 173 5.70 -0.78 -16.84
C MET A 173 4.91 -2.07 -16.90
N ARG A 174 4.18 -2.24 -18.00
CA ARG A 174 3.44 -3.44 -18.32
C ARG A 174 4.09 -4.15 -19.51
N LEU A 175 4.20 -5.47 -19.43
CA LEU A 175 4.64 -6.35 -20.54
C LEU A 175 3.66 -7.51 -20.64
N SER A 176 3.44 -8.00 -21.86
CA SER A 176 2.59 -9.18 -22.06
C SER A 176 3.17 -10.40 -21.36
N LYS A 177 2.30 -11.29 -20.90
CA LYS A 177 2.66 -12.59 -20.33
C LYS A 177 2.36 -13.68 -21.32
N GLN A 178 3.22 -14.71 -21.34
CA GLN A 178 3.04 -15.90 -22.15
C GLN A 178 2.85 -17.13 -21.29
N PRO A 179 2.17 -18.18 -21.77
CA PRO A 179 1.90 -19.38 -20.97
C PRO A 179 3.18 -20.07 -20.46
N GLU A 180 4.28 -19.94 -21.19
CA GLU A 180 5.58 -20.57 -20.87
C GLU A 180 6.39 -19.78 -19.85
N ASP A 181 5.92 -18.59 -19.43
CA ASP A 181 6.66 -17.75 -18.51
C ASP A 181 6.75 -18.36 -17.11
N GLU A 182 7.95 -18.31 -16.55
CA GLU A 182 8.21 -18.75 -15.20
C GLU A 182 7.60 -17.75 -14.20
N THR A 183 6.61 -18.20 -13.43
CA THR A 183 5.88 -17.38 -12.43
C THR A 183 6.51 -17.42 -11.02
N ALA A 184 7.42 -18.36 -10.77
CA ALA A 184 7.96 -18.63 -9.44
C ALA A 184 9.02 -17.61 -8.96
N ILE A 185 9.56 -16.76 -9.85
CA ILE A 185 10.61 -15.78 -9.52
C ILE A 185 10.03 -14.37 -9.57
N LEU A 186 9.79 -13.79 -8.41
CA LEU A 186 9.23 -12.45 -8.27
C LEU A 186 10.26 -11.35 -8.55
N GLY A 187 11.53 -11.54 -8.15
CA GLY A 187 12.58 -10.53 -8.26
C GLY A 187 13.88 -11.06 -8.84
N ARG A 188 14.53 -10.23 -9.66
CA ARG A 188 15.84 -10.53 -10.25
C ARG A 188 16.84 -9.44 -9.88
N ILE A 189 17.98 -9.83 -9.33
CA ILE A 189 19.06 -8.96 -8.92
C ILE A 189 20.30 -9.32 -9.72
N GLN A 190 20.81 -8.36 -10.49
CA GLN A 190 22.09 -8.46 -11.18
C GLN A 190 22.93 -7.21 -10.90
N ALA A 191 24.15 -7.14 -11.45
CA ALA A 191 25.06 -6.03 -11.23
C ALA A 191 24.40 -4.66 -11.50
N GLY A 192 24.26 -3.85 -10.48
CA GLY A 192 23.69 -2.51 -10.55
C GLY A 192 22.18 -2.43 -10.81
N ARG A 193 21.44 -3.55 -10.80
CA ARG A 193 20.03 -3.58 -11.21
C ARG A 193 19.18 -4.50 -10.34
N LEU A 194 17.94 -4.08 -10.12
CA LEU A 194 16.90 -4.87 -9.48
C LEU A 194 15.60 -4.75 -10.29
N PHE A 195 15.02 -5.87 -10.63
CA PHE A 195 13.81 -5.97 -11.43
C PHE A 195 12.81 -6.92 -10.76
N VAL A 196 11.57 -6.49 -10.64
CA VAL A 196 10.48 -7.27 -10.04
C VAL A 196 9.38 -7.45 -11.07
N MET A 197 8.82 -8.64 -11.15
CA MET A 197 7.72 -8.99 -12.03
C MET A 197 6.57 -9.54 -11.20
N LEU A 198 5.41 -8.89 -11.26
CA LEU A 198 4.18 -9.30 -10.58
C LEU A 198 3.23 -9.88 -11.63
N ASP A 199 2.81 -11.11 -11.38
CA ASP A 199 1.84 -11.80 -12.22
C ASP A 199 0.44 -11.18 -12.09
N ARG A 200 -0.17 -10.79 -13.23
CA ARG A 200 -1.52 -10.21 -13.30
C ARG A 200 -2.49 -11.08 -14.12
N GLY A 201 -2.14 -12.34 -14.32
CA GLY A 201 -2.89 -13.27 -15.13
C GLY A 201 -2.52 -13.18 -16.61
N ASP A 202 -2.88 -12.11 -17.28
CA ASP A 202 -2.67 -11.87 -18.71
C ASP A 202 -1.45 -10.99 -19.03
N TYR A 203 -0.85 -10.33 -18.02
CA TYR A 203 0.33 -9.49 -18.20
C TYR A 203 1.26 -9.51 -16.98
N TRP A 204 2.48 -9.06 -17.19
CA TRP A 204 3.46 -8.77 -16.16
C TRP A 204 3.43 -7.29 -15.80
N GLN A 205 3.17 -7.00 -14.54
CA GLN A 205 3.47 -5.68 -13.98
C GLN A 205 4.92 -5.67 -13.51
N CYS A 206 5.75 -4.88 -14.19
CA CYS A 206 7.19 -4.86 -14.00
C CYS A 206 7.63 -3.62 -13.24
N ALA A 207 8.53 -3.80 -12.27
CA ALA A 207 9.17 -2.73 -11.50
C ALA A 207 10.69 -2.77 -11.72
N PHE A 208 11.24 -1.71 -12.30
CA PHE A 208 12.68 -1.53 -12.47
C PHE A 208 13.17 -0.48 -11.47
N VAL A 209 14.06 -0.89 -10.57
CA VAL A 209 14.57 -0.03 -9.51
C VAL A 209 15.81 0.73 -10.00
N ILE A 210 15.79 2.04 -9.80
CA ILE A 210 16.88 2.96 -10.15
C ILE A 210 17.35 3.74 -8.92
N PRO A 211 18.61 4.22 -8.89
CA PRO A 211 19.05 5.20 -7.91
C PRO A 211 18.17 6.45 -7.92
N LYS A 212 18.04 7.09 -6.77
CA LYS A 212 17.21 8.28 -6.59
C LYS A 212 17.58 9.39 -7.55
N GLY A 213 16.59 9.85 -8.34
CA GLY A 213 16.76 10.97 -9.28
C GLY A 213 17.41 10.61 -10.63
N GLU A 214 17.80 9.35 -10.88
CA GLU A 214 18.46 8.95 -12.13
C GLU A 214 17.54 8.85 -13.34
N PHE A 215 16.24 9.02 -13.21
CA PHE A 215 15.30 8.85 -14.33
C PHE A 215 15.58 9.79 -15.50
N ALA A 216 15.94 11.04 -15.24
CA ALA A 216 16.26 12.00 -16.29
C ALA A 216 17.50 11.57 -17.10
N GLU A 217 18.52 11.02 -16.43
CA GLU A 217 19.71 10.47 -17.07
C GLU A 217 19.38 9.25 -17.92
N LEU A 218 18.57 8.34 -17.40
CA LEU A 218 18.13 7.15 -18.13
C LEU A 218 17.35 7.55 -19.40
N ARG A 219 16.49 8.57 -19.32
CA ARG A 219 15.79 9.11 -20.49
C ARG A 219 16.74 9.68 -21.53
N ARG A 220 17.81 10.38 -21.14
CA ARG A 220 18.83 10.91 -22.05
C ARG A 220 19.60 9.79 -22.79
N ARG A 221 19.86 8.67 -22.12
CA ARG A 221 20.49 7.48 -22.73
C ARG A 221 19.59 6.80 -23.77
N GLY A 222 18.30 7.06 -23.71
CA GLY A 222 17.32 6.61 -24.69
C GLY A 222 16.64 5.28 -24.35
N LEU A 223 15.47 5.10 -24.93
CA LEU A 223 14.62 3.92 -24.73
C LEU A 223 15.28 2.59 -25.15
N PRO A 224 16.07 2.52 -26.25
CA PRO A 224 16.77 1.28 -26.61
C PRO A 224 17.69 0.78 -25.51
N VAL A 225 18.44 1.68 -24.86
CA VAL A 225 19.35 1.32 -23.76
C VAL A 225 18.55 0.77 -22.57
N PHE A 226 17.41 1.39 -22.24
CA PHE A 226 16.54 0.91 -21.18
C PHE A 226 15.99 -0.49 -21.46
N ARG A 227 15.54 -0.75 -22.67
CA ARG A 227 15.08 -2.09 -23.10
C ARG A 227 16.20 -3.14 -22.98
N GLU A 228 17.44 -2.81 -23.41
CA GLU A 228 18.59 -3.69 -23.26
C GLU A 228 18.88 -4.02 -21.79
N GLU A 229 18.75 -3.04 -20.89
CA GLU A 229 18.95 -3.26 -19.45
C GLU A 229 17.92 -4.24 -18.88
N ILE A 230 16.67 -4.19 -19.32
CA ILE A 230 15.63 -5.16 -18.94
C ILE A 230 15.97 -6.56 -19.48
N VAL A 231 16.39 -6.67 -20.74
CA VAL A 231 16.75 -7.96 -21.36
C VAL A 231 17.95 -8.60 -20.65
N LYS A 232 18.93 -7.81 -20.21
CA LYS A 232 20.07 -8.32 -19.43
C LYS A 232 19.62 -8.95 -18.12
N LEU A 233 18.57 -8.42 -17.49
CA LEU A 233 17.99 -8.96 -16.24
C LEU A 233 17.11 -10.20 -16.48
N ASN A 234 16.36 -10.19 -17.55
CA ASN A 234 15.51 -11.31 -17.96
C ASN A 234 15.53 -11.51 -19.49
N PRO A 235 16.41 -12.37 -20.02
CA PRO A 235 16.51 -12.63 -21.47
C PRO A 235 15.22 -13.12 -22.12
N ALA A 236 14.31 -13.75 -21.37
CA ALA A 236 13.02 -14.20 -21.88
C ALA A 236 12.12 -13.05 -22.35
N LEU A 237 12.44 -11.80 -21.96
CA LEU A 237 11.67 -10.60 -22.35
C LEU A 237 12.16 -9.94 -23.64
N VAL A 238 13.15 -10.49 -24.35
CA VAL A 238 13.80 -9.85 -25.51
C VAL A 238 12.83 -9.35 -26.59
N ASN A 239 11.79 -10.11 -26.89
CA ASN A 239 10.78 -9.72 -27.88
C ASN A 239 9.72 -8.76 -27.28
N ARG A 240 9.45 -8.88 -25.99
CA ARG A 240 8.38 -8.13 -25.31
C ARG A 240 8.79 -6.73 -24.86
N VAL A 241 10.08 -6.48 -24.63
CA VAL A 241 10.54 -5.12 -24.31
C VAL A 241 10.25 -4.12 -25.41
N GLN A 242 9.97 -4.57 -26.65
CA GLN A 242 9.55 -3.73 -27.76
C GLN A 242 8.14 -3.14 -27.57
N GLU A 243 7.33 -3.72 -26.69
CA GLU A 243 6.01 -3.21 -26.29
C GLU A 243 6.10 -1.86 -25.55
N ILE A 244 7.26 -1.56 -24.94
CA ILE A 244 7.54 -0.24 -24.35
C ILE A 244 7.89 0.70 -25.52
N THR A 245 6.91 1.31 -26.15
CA THR A 245 7.09 2.10 -27.37
C THR A 245 7.57 3.51 -27.10
N SER A 246 7.24 4.05 -25.94
CA SER A 246 7.59 5.41 -25.53
C SER A 246 7.86 5.47 -24.01
N TRP A 247 8.39 6.60 -23.54
CA TRP A 247 8.54 6.86 -22.10
C TRP A 247 7.19 7.07 -21.38
N ASP A 248 6.10 7.23 -22.12
CA ASP A 248 4.76 7.31 -21.54
C ASP A 248 4.26 5.94 -21.05
N ASP A 249 4.85 4.85 -21.57
CA ASP A 249 4.59 3.48 -21.09
C ASP A 249 5.33 3.17 -19.77
N VAL A 250 6.22 4.08 -19.33
CA VAL A 250 7.05 3.92 -18.12
C VAL A 250 6.66 4.97 -17.08
N LYS A 251 6.07 4.53 -15.98
CA LYS A 251 5.59 5.41 -14.90
C LYS A 251 6.62 5.50 -13.78
N LEU A 252 7.08 6.72 -13.50
CA LEU A 252 7.99 6.97 -12.38
C LEU A 252 7.23 7.00 -11.06
N LEU A 253 7.59 6.11 -10.15
CA LEU A 253 7.25 6.21 -8.74
C LEU A 253 8.42 6.84 -7.99
N THR A 254 8.29 8.12 -7.64
CA THR A 254 9.21 8.78 -6.72
C THR A 254 8.99 8.24 -5.31
N VAL A 255 9.95 7.45 -4.83
CA VAL A 255 9.84 6.83 -3.51
C VAL A 255 10.08 7.87 -2.43
N ARG A 256 9.16 7.93 -1.47
CA ARG A 256 9.29 8.69 -0.23
C ARG A 256 9.04 7.78 0.95
N VAL A 257 9.79 8.01 2.01
CA VAL A 257 9.55 7.41 3.32
C VAL A 257 9.50 8.58 4.29
N ASP A 258 8.32 8.86 4.78
CA ASP A 258 8.10 9.98 5.70
C ASP A 258 7.12 9.58 6.82
N ARG A 259 7.00 10.44 7.82
CA ARG A 259 6.05 10.25 8.91
C ARG A 259 5.71 11.58 9.55
N LEU A 260 4.42 11.78 9.87
CA LEU A 260 3.97 12.88 10.69
C LEU A 260 4.53 12.76 12.11
N LYS A 261 4.98 13.86 12.71
CA LYS A 261 5.32 13.92 14.13
C LYS A 261 4.07 13.79 15.01
N ARG A 262 2.98 14.43 14.60
CA ARG A 262 1.66 14.33 15.18
C ARG A 262 0.65 14.03 14.09
N TRP A 263 -0.15 12.98 14.25
CA TRP A 263 -1.10 12.51 13.24
C TRP A 263 -2.44 13.24 13.29
N TYR A 264 -2.65 14.08 14.29
CA TYR A 264 -3.96 14.67 14.60
C TYR A 264 -3.84 16.11 15.08
N LYS A 265 -4.94 16.85 14.97
CA LYS A 265 -5.26 18.10 15.67
C LYS A 265 -6.74 18.03 16.10
N PRO A 266 -7.27 19.00 16.89
CA PRO A 266 -8.67 18.98 17.24
C PRO A 266 -9.56 18.89 15.99
N GLY A 267 -10.46 17.87 15.95
CA GLY A 267 -11.37 17.63 14.83
C GLY A 267 -10.73 16.98 13.58
N LEU A 268 -9.43 16.61 13.63
CA LEU A 268 -8.75 16.02 12.47
C LEU A 268 -7.79 14.89 12.86
N LEU A 269 -7.78 13.81 12.05
CA LEU A 269 -6.84 12.69 12.13
C LEU A 269 -6.30 12.34 10.74
N CYS A 270 -5.00 12.09 10.59
CA CYS A 270 -4.41 11.48 9.40
C CYS A 270 -4.07 10.01 9.67
N ILE A 271 -4.31 9.13 8.68
CA ILE A 271 -3.97 7.69 8.71
C ILE A 271 -3.36 7.24 7.38
N GLY A 272 -2.74 6.06 7.38
CA GLY A 272 -2.10 5.48 6.20
C GLY A 272 -1.02 6.39 5.61
N ASP A 273 -0.87 6.42 4.29
CA ASP A 273 0.18 7.21 3.62
C ASP A 273 0.08 8.74 3.88
N ALA A 274 -1.08 9.25 4.31
CA ALA A 274 -1.22 10.64 4.75
C ALA A 274 -0.48 10.89 6.07
N ALA A 275 -0.41 9.90 6.95
CA ALA A 275 0.32 9.97 8.21
C ALA A 275 1.76 9.45 8.09
N HIS A 276 2.02 8.45 7.24
CA HIS A 276 3.32 7.79 7.12
C HIS A 276 3.48 7.10 5.76
N ALA A 277 4.14 7.76 4.83
CA ALA A 277 4.46 7.15 3.54
C ALA A 277 5.51 6.04 3.71
N MET A 278 5.26 4.91 3.04
CA MET A 278 6.07 3.71 3.11
C MET A 278 6.86 3.49 1.82
N SER A 279 7.99 2.80 1.95
CA SER A 279 8.70 2.25 0.79
C SER A 279 7.86 1.19 0.08
N PRO A 280 7.99 1.03 -1.25
CA PRO A 280 7.36 -0.09 -1.97
C PRO A 280 7.97 -1.46 -1.61
N VAL A 281 9.09 -1.49 -0.90
CA VAL A 281 9.76 -2.73 -0.48
C VAL A 281 8.83 -3.59 0.39
N GLY A 282 8.57 -4.81 -0.08
CA GLY A 282 7.71 -5.78 0.57
C GLY A 282 6.20 -5.56 0.37
N GLY A 283 5.77 -4.50 -0.36
CA GLY A 283 4.36 -4.25 -0.64
C GLY A 283 3.49 -3.96 0.60
N VAL A 284 4.08 -3.50 1.71
CA VAL A 284 3.39 -3.42 3.02
C VAL A 284 2.52 -2.17 3.21
N GLY A 285 2.63 -1.16 2.34
CA GLY A 285 2.00 0.16 2.56
C GLY A 285 0.49 0.10 2.72
N ILE A 286 -0.22 -0.52 1.76
CA ILE A 286 -1.69 -0.65 1.80
C ILE A 286 -2.14 -1.45 3.04
N ASN A 287 -1.41 -2.52 3.38
CA ASN A 287 -1.76 -3.37 4.51
C ASN A 287 -1.59 -2.62 5.85
N LEU A 288 -0.58 -1.74 5.95
CA LEU A 288 -0.42 -0.88 7.12
C LEU A 288 -1.54 0.16 7.22
N ALA A 289 -1.93 0.77 6.09
CA ALA A 289 -3.03 1.73 6.03
C ALA A 289 -4.38 1.07 6.44
N ILE A 290 -4.61 -0.18 6.05
CA ILE A 290 -5.79 -0.95 6.47
C ILE A 290 -5.74 -1.23 7.98
N GLN A 291 -4.58 -1.59 8.51
CA GLN A 291 -4.38 -1.77 9.96
C GLN A 291 -4.67 -0.47 10.75
N ASP A 292 -4.27 0.69 10.20
CA ASP A 292 -4.61 1.98 10.80
C ASP A 292 -6.11 2.24 10.78
N ALA A 293 -6.79 1.91 9.68
CA ALA A 293 -8.24 2.04 9.55
C ALA A 293 -8.97 1.16 10.56
N VAL A 294 -8.53 -0.08 10.77
CA VAL A 294 -9.10 -0.98 11.78
C VAL A 294 -8.88 -0.44 13.19
N ALA A 295 -7.64 -0.02 13.52
CA ALA A 295 -7.33 0.56 14.81
C ALA A 295 -8.16 1.84 15.10
N ALA A 296 -8.31 2.70 14.06
CA ALA A 296 -9.12 3.90 14.15
C ALA A 296 -10.61 3.56 14.36
N ALA A 297 -11.17 2.62 13.59
CA ALA A 297 -12.56 2.20 13.75
C ALA A 297 -12.84 1.62 15.13
N ASN A 298 -11.95 0.76 15.66
CA ASN A 298 -12.07 0.16 16.98
C ASN A 298 -12.12 1.22 18.09
N VAL A 299 -11.44 2.35 17.91
CA VAL A 299 -11.36 3.43 18.91
C VAL A 299 -12.46 4.48 18.70
N LEU A 300 -12.84 4.76 17.45
CA LEU A 300 -13.72 5.88 17.07
C LEU A 300 -15.19 5.52 17.02
N ALA A 301 -15.54 4.25 16.78
CA ALA A 301 -16.92 3.85 16.47
C ALA A 301 -17.92 4.27 17.57
N LEU A 302 -17.62 4.04 18.82
CA LEU A 302 -18.49 4.43 19.92
C LEU A 302 -18.46 5.95 20.21
N PRO A 303 -17.28 6.62 20.32
CA PRO A 303 -17.23 8.07 20.51
C PRO A 303 -17.96 8.86 19.44
N LEU A 304 -17.79 8.54 18.14
CA LEU A 304 -18.45 9.26 17.05
C LEU A 304 -19.98 9.13 17.04
N ARG A 305 -20.52 8.05 17.63
CA ARG A 305 -21.97 7.94 17.83
C ARG A 305 -22.51 8.85 18.93
N ALA A 306 -21.63 9.33 19.79
CA ALA A 306 -21.98 10.24 20.89
C ALA A 306 -21.73 11.72 20.55
N GLY A 307 -21.01 12.02 19.46
CA GLY A 307 -20.69 13.37 19.00
C GLY A 307 -19.19 13.61 18.75
N PRO A 308 -18.73 14.87 18.87
CA PRO A 308 -17.36 15.26 18.59
C PRO A 308 -16.33 14.48 19.44
N VAL A 309 -15.24 14.08 18.82
CA VAL A 309 -14.23 13.21 19.42
C VAL A 309 -13.17 14.03 20.18
N PRO A 310 -12.95 13.76 21.50
CA PRO A 310 -11.88 14.39 22.25
C PRO A 310 -10.48 14.07 21.67
N ILE A 311 -9.56 15.02 21.76
CA ILE A 311 -8.20 14.89 21.23
C ILE A 311 -7.43 13.70 21.85
N GLU A 312 -7.74 13.32 23.08
CA GLU A 312 -7.17 12.18 23.78
C GLU A 312 -7.48 10.85 23.09
N VAL A 313 -8.65 10.75 22.47
CA VAL A 313 -9.08 9.59 21.68
C VAL A 313 -8.23 9.48 20.41
N LEU A 314 -7.98 10.59 19.72
CA LEU A 314 -7.12 10.64 18.53
C LEU A 314 -5.67 10.28 18.90
N ARG A 315 -5.19 10.76 20.04
CA ARG A 315 -3.87 10.41 20.59
C ARG A 315 -3.71 8.91 20.82
N LYS A 316 -4.76 8.20 21.28
CA LYS A 316 -4.72 6.74 21.48
C LYS A 316 -4.47 6.00 20.18
N ILE A 317 -5.06 6.46 19.07
CA ILE A 317 -4.87 5.86 17.74
C ILE A 317 -3.41 5.99 17.31
N GLN A 318 -2.83 7.20 17.37
CA GLN A 318 -1.42 7.39 17.03
C GLN A 318 -0.51 6.51 17.92
N ARG A 319 -0.68 6.52 19.24
CA ARG A 319 0.13 5.70 20.17
C ARG A 319 0.06 4.21 19.85
N ARG A 320 -1.10 3.74 19.39
CA ARG A 320 -1.29 2.34 19.02
C ARG A 320 -0.57 1.98 17.73
N ARG A 321 -0.60 2.88 16.73
CA ARG A 321 -0.12 2.61 15.38
C ARG A 321 1.27 3.13 15.08
N GLU A 322 1.75 4.12 15.81
CA GLU A 322 3.07 4.72 15.55
C GLU A 322 4.23 3.72 15.73
N TRP A 323 4.21 2.92 16.79
CA TRP A 323 5.28 1.95 17.04
C TRP A 323 5.42 0.90 15.91
N PRO A 324 4.36 0.16 15.50
CA PRO A 324 4.48 -0.79 14.39
C PRO A 324 4.87 -0.12 13.08
N THR A 325 4.42 1.09 12.81
CA THR A 325 4.81 1.90 11.66
C THR A 325 6.32 2.22 11.69
N ARG A 326 6.82 2.72 12.82
CA ARG A 326 8.25 3.04 13.00
C ARG A 326 9.14 1.81 12.81
N MET A 327 8.73 0.67 13.35
CA MET A 327 9.47 -0.58 13.21
C MET A 327 9.51 -1.05 11.76
N MET A 328 8.38 -0.99 11.03
CA MET A 328 8.33 -1.36 9.63
C MET A 328 9.17 -0.42 8.76
N GLN A 329 9.08 0.90 8.99
CA GLN A 329 9.93 1.88 8.30
C GLN A 329 11.41 1.64 8.58
N ALA A 330 11.79 1.30 9.82
CA ALA A 330 13.19 1.01 10.17
C ALA A 330 13.71 -0.23 9.39
N VAL A 331 12.93 -1.29 9.29
CA VAL A 331 13.26 -2.48 8.48
C VAL A 331 13.40 -2.11 7.00
N GLN A 332 12.46 -1.34 6.45
CA GLN A 332 12.51 -0.92 5.06
C GLN A 332 13.73 -0.03 4.77
N ILE A 333 14.02 0.93 5.64
CA ILE A 333 15.20 1.81 5.51
C ILE A 333 16.49 0.99 5.60
N PHE A 334 16.56 0.01 6.50
CA PHE A 334 17.71 -0.90 6.59
C PHE A 334 17.91 -1.67 5.28
N ILE A 335 16.84 -2.28 4.74
CA ILE A 335 16.89 -3.01 3.46
C ILE A 335 17.31 -2.07 2.31
N GLN A 336 16.73 -0.88 2.24
CA GLN A 336 17.06 0.10 1.21
C GLN A 336 18.53 0.52 1.27
N LYS A 337 19.04 0.89 2.45
CA LYS A 337 20.41 1.40 2.62
C LYS A 337 21.46 0.30 2.54
N ARG A 338 21.19 -0.91 3.05
CA ARG A 338 22.18 -1.98 3.15
C ARG A 338 22.09 -3.02 2.02
N VAL A 339 20.93 -3.21 1.44
CA VAL A 339 20.74 -4.19 0.36
C VAL A 339 20.61 -3.47 -0.98
N ILE A 340 19.57 -2.65 -1.14
CA ILE A 340 19.25 -2.06 -2.45
C ILE A 340 20.33 -1.07 -2.89
N SER A 341 20.79 -0.16 -2.04
CA SER A 341 21.87 0.78 -2.41
C SER A 341 23.16 0.06 -2.80
N ASN A 342 23.50 -1.02 -2.07
CA ASN A 342 24.69 -1.80 -2.42
C ASN A 342 24.52 -2.53 -3.75
N VAL A 343 23.33 -3.11 -4.02
CA VAL A 343 23.02 -3.74 -5.30
C VAL A 343 23.15 -2.72 -6.44
N LEU A 344 22.57 -1.54 -6.28
CA LEU A 344 22.59 -0.48 -7.30
C LEU A 344 24.00 0.06 -7.56
N ALA A 345 24.90 0.02 -6.56
CA ALA A 345 26.30 0.44 -6.70
C ALA A 345 27.22 -0.66 -7.25
N MET A 346 26.78 -1.93 -7.33
CA MET A 346 27.60 -3.05 -7.78
C MET A 346 27.87 -2.98 -9.29
N GLN A 347 29.13 -3.18 -9.69
CA GLN A 347 29.55 -3.34 -11.08
C GLN A 347 29.75 -4.81 -11.49
N THR A 348 29.86 -5.70 -10.51
CA THR A 348 30.09 -7.13 -10.72
C THR A 348 28.83 -7.95 -10.41
N GLN A 349 28.75 -9.17 -10.93
CA GLN A 349 27.62 -10.07 -10.65
C GLN A 349 27.49 -10.33 -9.14
N PRO A 350 26.32 -10.04 -8.55
CA PRO A 350 26.10 -10.30 -7.14
C PRO A 350 26.03 -11.81 -6.88
N ARG A 351 26.51 -12.19 -5.70
CA ARG A 351 26.28 -13.52 -5.14
C ARG A 351 25.34 -13.39 -3.95
N ALA A 352 24.49 -14.37 -3.76
CA ALA A 352 23.63 -14.38 -2.58
C ALA A 352 24.49 -14.33 -1.30
N HIS A 353 24.22 -13.33 -0.46
CA HIS A 353 24.90 -13.17 0.83
C HIS A 353 24.68 -14.41 1.69
N TYR A 354 25.64 -14.77 2.54
CA TYR A 354 25.57 -15.99 3.36
C TYR A 354 24.27 -16.07 4.19
N VAL A 355 23.76 -14.96 4.71
CA VAL A 355 22.48 -14.94 5.46
C VAL A 355 21.31 -15.34 4.57
N VAL A 356 21.28 -14.91 3.31
CA VAL A 356 20.23 -15.28 2.34
C VAL A 356 20.31 -16.76 2.02
N LYS A 357 21.53 -17.28 1.81
CA LYS A 357 21.75 -18.72 1.61
C LYS A 357 21.33 -19.55 2.83
N LEU A 358 21.57 -19.03 4.03
CA LEU A 358 21.16 -19.68 5.27
C LEU A 358 19.63 -19.74 5.40
N ILE A 359 18.93 -18.65 5.07
CA ILE A 359 17.46 -18.61 5.02
C ILE A 359 16.93 -19.61 3.98
N ASP A 360 17.58 -19.67 2.82
CA ASP A 360 17.19 -20.60 1.75
C ASP A 360 17.47 -22.07 2.14
N GLN A 361 18.60 -22.33 2.79
CA GLN A 361 18.98 -23.68 3.22
C GLN A 361 18.11 -24.23 4.37
N TYR A 362 17.64 -23.35 5.28
CA TYR A 362 16.86 -23.74 6.45
C TYR A 362 15.42 -23.21 6.35
N PRO A 363 14.45 -24.03 5.89
CA PRO A 363 13.06 -23.59 5.63
C PRO A 363 12.37 -22.90 6.82
N TRP A 364 12.72 -23.31 8.08
CA TRP A 364 12.15 -22.69 9.27
C TRP A 364 12.54 -21.20 9.43
N LEU A 365 13.71 -20.79 8.91
CA LEU A 365 14.11 -19.37 8.93
C LEU A 365 13.27 -18.51 7.99
N ARG A 366 12.69 -19.07 6.91
CA ARG A 366 11.82 -18.39 5.95
C ARG A 366 10.53 -17.87 6.61
N ARG A 367 10.15 -18.46 7.76
CA ARG A 367 8.97 -18.04 8.54
C ARG A 367 9.12 -16.65 9.15
N LEU A 368 10.34 -16.21 9.50
CA LEU A 368 10.58 -14.91 10.09
C LEU A 368 10.26 -13.76 9.11
N PRO A 369 10.85 -13.68 7.90
CA PRO A 369 10.47 -12.68 6.92
C PRO A 369 9.03 -12.85 6.45
N ALA A 370 8.49 -14.07 6.34
CA ALA A 370 7.09 -14.29 6.01
C ALA A 370 6.15 -13.68 7.05
N ARG A 371 6.43 -13.88 8.35
CA ARG A 371 5.64 -13.27 9.42
C ARG A 371 5.75 -11.74 9.40
N LEU A 372 6.95 -11.20 9.17
CA LEU A 372 7.17 -9.77 9.11
C LEU A 372 6.42 -9.12 7.95
N ILE A 373 6.46 -9.72 6.76
CA ILE A 373 5.78 -9.22 5.57
C ILE A 373 4.28 -9.47 5.66
N GLY A 374 3.87 -10.71 5.96
CA GLY A 374 2.46 -11.13 5.94
C GLY A 374 1.60 -10.54 7.07
N MET A 375 2.19 -10.39 8.27
CA MET A 375 1.47 -9.93 9.48
C MET A 375 1.91 -8.55 9.95
N GLY A 376 3.15 -8.16 9.66
CA GLY A 376 3.74 -6.94 10.20
C GLY A 376 4.02 -7.03 11.70
N PHE A 377 4.23 -5.84 12.29
CA PHE A 377 4.36 -5.65 13.74
C PHE A 377 2.98 -5.35 14.32
N ARG A 378 2.54 -6.08 15.33
CA ARG A 378 1.28 -5.85 16.06
C ARG A 378 0.07 -5.71 15.12
N PRO A 379 -0.38 -6.81 14.48
CA PRO A 379 -1.55 -6.79 13.62
C PRO A 379 -2.81 -6.35 14.40
N GLU A 380 -3.72 -5.70 13.70
CA GLU A 380 -5.01 -5.28 14.23
C GLU A 380 -6.09 -6.30 13.86
N HIS A 381 -7.09 -6.41 14.73
CA HIS A 381 -8.27 -7.24 14.56
C HIS A 381 -9.53 -6.38 14.68
N VAL A 382 -10.59 -6.72 13.96
CA VAL A 382 -11.84 -5.97 13.97
C VAL A 382 -12.55 -6.17 15.30
N GLN A 383 -12.70 -5.08 16.06
CA GLN A 383 -13.41 -5.03 17.33
C GLN A 383 -14.53 -3.97 17.31
N SER A 384 -14.61 -3.17 16.25
CA SER A 384 -15.71 -2.23 16.06
C SER A 384 -17.02 -2.98 15.94
N PRO A 385 -18.09 -2.51 16.63
CA PRO A 385 -19.37 -3.21 16.64
C PRO A 385 -20.00 -3.23 15.22
N GLU A 386 -20.84 -4.23 14.97
CA GLU A 386 -21.80 -4.17 13.87
C GLU A 386 -23.15 -3.72 14.44
N ARG A 387 -23.72 -2.68 13.87
CA ARG A 387 -25.08 -2.30 14.18
C ARG A 387 -26.00 -3.25 13.43
N ALA A 388 -26.79 -4.04 14.18
CA ALA A 388 -27.81 -4.87 13.57
C ALA A 388 -28.66 -4.02 12.60
N SER A 389 -28.69 -4.41 11.34
CA SER A 389 -29.59 -3.81 10.36
C SER A 389 -31.02 -3.99 10.88
N SER A 390 -31.69 -2.89 11.20
CA SER A 390 -33.15 -2.97 11.42
C SER A 390 -33.75 -3.60 10.17
N PRO A 391 -34.60 -4.64 10.31
CA PRO A 391 -35.26 -5.21 9.14
C PRO A 391 -35.96 -4.08 8.41
N ARG A 392 -35.77 -3.99 7.10
CA ARG A 392 -36.54 -3.05 6.26
C ARG A 392 -38.02 -3.47 6.38
N THR A 393 -38.79 -2.66 7.10
CA THR A 393 -40.24 -2.73 7.11
C THR A 393 -40.80 -2.33 5.74
#